data_12ffccfaaaed718fd29c480f2d2a2aab
#
_entry.id   12ffccfaaaed718fd29c480f2d2a2aab
#
_cell.length_a   1.000
_cell.length_b   1.000
_cell.length_c   1.000
_cell.angle_alpha   90.00
_cell.angle_beta   90.00
_cell.angle_gamma   90.00
#
_symmetry.space_group_name_H-M   'P 1'
#
loop_
_entity.id
_entity.type
_entity.pdbx_description
1 polymer ?
#
loop_
_entity_poly.entity_id
_entity_poly.type
_entity_poly.pdbx_seq_one_letter_code
_entity_poly.pdbx_strand_id
1 'polypeptide(L)'
;MCFYRWVTWISSSKKRYIKFSSFLNEDGVILLHDCLPNNYYEQATPRCQWIWNGDVWKAIVECRSIKDIDVYTCYADYGIGIIFKRTNRNLLNYFSKDYSKLKFEEYFHKNSKLMNIIEYDELMKIV
;
A
#
# COMPACT_ATOMS: atom_id res chain seq x y z
N MET A 1 -22.08 -4.35 -7.43
CA MET A 1 -22.03 -3.97 -6.01
C MET A 1 -20.58 -4.05 -5.57
N CYS A 2 -19.92 -2.91 -5.39
CA CYS A 2 -18.54 -2.86 -4.96
C CYS A 2 -18.48 -3.09 -3.45
N PHE A 3 -17.89 -4.19 -3.02
CA PHE A 3 -17.60 -4.40 -1.60
C PHE A 3 -16.29 -3.72 -1.25
N TYR A 4 -16.36 -2.56 -0.59
CA TYR A 4 -15.23 -1.93 0.07
C TYR A 4 -15.01 -2.62 1.41
N ARG A 5 -13.87 -3.27 1.58
CA ARG A 5 -13.47 -3.81 2.88
C ARG A 5 -12.28 -3.01 3.39
N TRP A 6 -12.48 -2.27 4.46
CA TRP A 6 -11.43 -1.60 5.20
C TRP A 6 -10.57 -2.63 5.93
N VAL A 7 -9.28 -2.63 5.67
CA VAL A 7 -8.33 -3.45 6.43
C VAL A 7 -7.40 -2.51 7.17
N THR A 8 -7.65 -2.35 8.46
CA THR A 8 -6.98 -1.36 9.31
C THR A 8 -5.64 -1.83 9.88
N TRP A 9 -5.21 -3.07 9.61
CA TRP A 9 -3.94 -3.55 10.15
C TRP A 9 -3.39 -4.72 9.33
N ILE A 10 -2.26 -4.49 8.67
CA ILE A 10 -1.50 -5.56 8.03
C ILE A 10 -0.08 -5.51 8.57
N SER A 11 0.18 -6.31 9.60
CA SER A 11 1.55 -6.71 9.85
C SER A 11 1.93 -7.68 8.72
N SER A 12 2.94 -7.25 7.98
CA SER A 12 3.69 -7.97 6.95
C SER A 12 3.22 -9.39 6.62
N SER A 13 2.68 -9.65 5.47
CA SER A 13 3.09 -10.78 4.64
C SER A 13 2.30 -10.90 3.33
N LYS A 14 3.03 -11.16 2.26
CA LYS A 14 2.61 -11.73 0.97
C LYS A 14 1.47 -12.77 1.11
N LYS A 15 1.48 -13.56 2.18
CA LYS A 15 0.44 -14.55 2.50
C LYS A 15 -0.95 -13.96 2.71
N ARG A 16 -1.08 -12.76 3.26
CA ARG A 16 -2.40 -12.12 3.49
C ARG A 16 -2.96 -11.51 2.22
N TYR A 17 -2.10 -10.87 1.41
CA TYR A 17 -2.52 -10.35 0.11
C TYR A 17 -3.05 -11.48 -0.80
N ILE A 18 -2.31 -12.59 -0.92
CA ILE A 18 -2.74 -13.77 -1.71
C ILE A 18 -4.11 -14.27 -1.23
N LYS A 19 -4.34 -14.28 0.08
CA LYS A 19 -5.63 -14.66 0.66
C LYS A 19 -6.75 -13.67 0.30
N PHE A 20 -6.47 -12.36 0.25
CA PHE A 20 -7.47 -11.36 -0.14
C PHE A 20 -7.75 -11.36 -1.63
N SER A 21 -6.74 -11.53 -2.47
CA SER A 21 -6.91 -11.55 -3.93
C SER A 21 -7.77 -12.71 -4.41
N SER A 22 -7.76 -13.85 -3.70
CA SER A 22 -8.62 -15.00 -4.01
C SER A 22 -10.10 -14.75 -3.74
N PHE A 23 -10.44 -13.78 -2.90
CA PHE A 23 -11.83 -13.39 -2.57
C PHE A 23 -12.32 -12.15 -3.35
N LEU A 24 -11.44 -11.50 -4.12
CA LEU A 24 -11.81 -10.36 -4.93
C LEU A 24 -12.41 -10.83 -6.27
N ASN A 25 -13.55 -10.22 -6.62
CA ASN A 25 -14.07 -10.30 -7.98
C ASN A 25 -13.08 -9.63 -8.96
N GLU A 26 -13.23 -9.92 -10.26
CA GLU A 26 -12.35 -9.37 -11.32
C GLU A 26 -12.26 -7.83 -11.27
N ASP A 27 -13.36 -7.15 -10.95
CA ASP A 27 -13.43 -5.68 -10.80
C ASP A 27 -13.27 -5.21 -9.35
N GLY A 28 -12.79 -6.08 -8.47
CA GLY A 28 -12.65 -5.78 -7.05
C GLY A 28 -11.49 -4.83 -6.76
N VAL A 29 -11.69 -3.99 -5.74
CA VAL A 29 -10.69 -3.04 -5.25
C VAL A 29 -10.45 -3.25 -3.76
N ILE A 30 -9.18 -3.26 -3.35
CA ILE A 30 -8.78 -3.25 -1.95
C ILE A 30 -8.34 -1.85 -1.57
N LEU A 31 -8.86 -1.33 -0.47
CA LEU A 31 -8.40 -0.08 0.12
C LEU A 31 -7.63 -0.35 1.40
N LEU A 32 -6.45 0.24 1.51
CA LEU A 32 -5.60 0.19 2.70
C LEU A 32 -5.46 1.60 3.26
N HIS A 33 -5.69 1.76 4.55
CA HIS A 33 -5.49 3.02 5.25
C HIS A 33 -4.07 3.11 5.83
N ASP A 34 -3.63 4.32 6.21
CA ASP A 34 -2.35 4.57 6.90
C ASP A 34 -1.10 4.20 6.08
N CYS A 35 -1.15 4.41 4.76
CA CYS A 35 -0.06 4.03 3.87
C CYS A 35 1.08 5.05 3.78
N LEU A 36 0.90 6.29 4.26
CA LEU A 36 1.87 7.37 4.15
C LEU A 36 2.26 7.95 5.53
N PRO A 37 3.07 7.26 6.32
CA PRO A 37 3.58 7.82 7.57
C PRO A 37 4.48 9.04 7.30
N ASN A 38 4.32 10.11 8.09
CA ASN A 38 5.06 11.35 7.93
C ASN A 38 6.44 11.32 8.60
N ASN A 39 6.61 10.46 9.59
CA ASN A 39 7.87 10.34 10.33
C ASN A 39 8.10 8.91 10.84
N TYR A 40 9.30 8.67 11.32
CA TYR A 40 9.73 7.37 11.84
C TYR A 40 8.82 6.83 12.95
N TYR A 41 8.36 7.68 13.85
CA TYR A 41 7.57 7.25 15.01
C TYR A 41 6.15 6.82 14.65
N GLU A 42 5.57 7.42 13.59
CA GLU A 42 4.26 7.03 13.09
C GLU A 42 4.25 5.60 12.52
N GLN A 43 5.37 5.14 11.95
CA GLN A 43 5.47 3.81 11.38
C GLN A 43 6.09 2.76 12.29
N ALA A 44 6.62 3.15 13.46
CA ALA A 44 7.35 2.25 14.35
C ALA A 44 6.47 1.08 14.83
N THR A 45 7.04 -0.11 14.81
CA THR A 45 6.45 -1.31 15.39
C THR A 45 7.42 -1.91 16.42
N PRO A 46 6.98 -2.02 17.68
CA PRO A 46 5.66 -1.73 18.24
C PRO A 46 5.32 -0.23 18.29
N ARG A 47 4.03 0.08 18.41
CA ARG A 47 3.53 1.45 18.52
C ARG A 47 4.18 2.19 19.68
N CYS A 48 4.69 3.41 19.41
CA CYS A 48 5.37 4.22 20.41
C CYS A 48 4.75 5.61 20.64
N GLN A 49 3.73 5.99 19.86
CA GLN A 49 3.03 7.28 20.02
C GLN A 49 1.53 7.18 19.66
N TRP A 50 0.77 8.26 19.90
CA TRP A 50 -0.68 8.29 19.66
C TRP A 50 -1.02 8.22 18.17
N ILE A 51 -0.46 9.11 17.32
CA ILE A 51 -0.59 9.06 15.86
C ILE A 51 0.31 7.94 15.36
N TRP A 52 -0.32 6.91 14.77
CA TRP A 52 0.40 5.72 14.37
C TRP A 52 -0.24 5.04 13.15
N ASN A 53 0.53 4.91 12.10
CA ASN A 53 0.18 4.28 10.84
C ASN A 53 0.66 2.82 10.75
N GLY A 54 1.62 2.46 11.57
CA GLY A 54 2.30 1.18 11.44
C GLY A 54 3.14 1.09 10.17
N ASP A 55 3.49 -0.12 9.79
CA ASP A 55 4.35 -0.39 8.63
C ASP A 55 3.58 -0.81 7.36
N VAL A 56 2.34 -0.36 7.21
CA VAL A 56 1.46 -0.67 6.06
C VAL A 56 2.11 -0.27 4.72
N TRP A 57 2.88 0.82 4.70
CA TRP A 57 3.63 1.26 3.52
C TRP A 57 4.52 0.15 2.91
N LYS A 58 5.07 -0.74 3.71
CA LYS A 58 5.89 -1.87 3.25
C LYS A 58 5.07 -2.86 2.41
N ALA A 59 3.82 -3.08 2.80
CA ALA A 59 2.90 -3.92 2.03
C ALA A 59 2.57 -3.30 0.67
N ILE A 60 2.42 -1.98 0.60
CA ILE A 60 2.23 -1.26 -0.68
C ILE A 60 3.45 -1.46 -1.58
N VAL A 61 4.67 -1.29 -1.06
CA VAL A 61 5.92 -1.50 -1.85
C VAL A 61 5.98 -2.93 -2.40
N GLU A 62 5.66 -3.92 -1.57
CA GLU A 62 5.59 -5.33 -2.00
C GLU A 62 4.56 -5.54 -3.11
N CYS A 63 3.34 -5.05 -2.92
CA CYS A 63 2.25 -5.16 -3.89
C CYS A 63 2.61 -4.49 -5.22
N ARG A 64 3.27 -3.35 -5.22
CA ARG A 64 3.72 -2.65 -6.42
C ARG A 64 4.76 -3.41 -7.24
N SER A 65 5.40 -4.41 -6.67
CA SER A 65 6.39 -5.27 -7.36
C SER A 65 5.73 -6.50 -8.01
N ILE A 66 4.41 -6.64 -7.94
CA ILE A 66 3.65 -7.77 -8.50
C ILE A 66 3.02 -7.35 -9.83
N LYS A 67 3.18 -8.18 -10.87
CA LYS A 67 2.72 -7.89 -12.24
C LYS A 67 1.20 -7.88 -12.40
N ASP A 68 0.50 -8.70 -11.63
CA ASP A 68 -0.94 -8.95 -11.82
C ASP A 68 -1.83 -8.07 -10.95
N ILE A 69 -1.26 -7.06 -10.32
CA ILE A 69 -1.98 -6.08 -9.52
C ILE A 69 -1.48 -4.66 -9.79
N ASP A 70 -2.41 -3.74 -9.90
CA ASP A 70 -2.14 -2.33 -10.15
C ASP A 70 -2.39 -1.54 -8.87
N VAL A 71 -1.38 -0.79 -8.40
CA VAL A 71 -1.37 -0.21 -7.06
C VAL A 71 -1.04 1.27 -7.11
N TYR A 72 -1.86 2.06 -6.44
CA TYR A 72 -1.70 3.49 -6.25
C TYR A 72 -1.83 3.84 -4.77
N THR A 73 -1.28 4.98 -4.39
CA THR A 73 -1.52 5.56 -3.07
C THR A 73 -2.04 6.98 -3.24
N CYS A 74 -3.30 7.20 -2.86
CA CYS A 74 -3.89 8.53 -2.89
C CYS A 74 -3.37 9.37 -1.72
N TYR A 75 -2.98 10.61 -2.01
CA TYR A 75 -2.52 11.56 -1.00
C TYR A 75 -3.72 12.17 -0.25
N ALA A 76 -4.28 11.38 0.66
CA ALA A 76 -5.39 11.76 1.52
C ALA A 76 -5.30 10.96 2.82
N ASP A 77 -5.73 11.52 3.93
CA ASP A 77 -5.94 10.86 5.23
C ASP A 77 -4.83 9.85 5.61
N TYR A 78 -3.59 10.32 5.73
CA TYR A 78 -2.38 9.50 5.98
C TYR A 78 -2.09 8.44 4.91
N GLY A 79 -2.61 8.62 3.70
CA GLY A 79 -2.40 7.75 2.56
C GLY A 79 -3.40 6.60 2.46
N ILE A 80 -4.16 6.61 1.37
CA ILE A 80 -5.08 5.52 1.00
C ILE A 80 -4.43 4.70 -0.10
N GLY A 81 -3.98 3.50 0.22
CA GLY A 81 -3.51 2.53 -0.76
C GLY A 81 -4.68 1.90 -1.52
N ILE A 82 -4.61 1.85 -2.83
CA ILE A 82 -5.66 1.34 -3.72
C ILE A 82 -5.06 0.25 -4.58
N ILE A 83 -5.59 -0.96 -4.46
CA ILE A 83 -5.10 -2.15 -5.15
C ILE A 83 -6.20 -2.68 -6.05
N PHE A 84 -5.95 -2.68 -7.36
CA PHE A 84 -6.82 -3.24 -8.38
C PHE A 84 -6.34 -4.63 -8.82
N LYS A 85 -7.24 -5.56 -9.01
CA LYS A 85 -6.96 -6.87 -9.60
C LYS A 85 -6.88 -6.75 -11.12
N ARG A 86 -5.80 -6.16 -11.61
CA ARG A 86 -5.52 -5.98 -13.03
C ARG A 86 -4.02 -5.86 -13.26
N THR A 87 -3.58 -5.99 -14.50
CA THR A 87 -2.16 -5.83 -14.89
C THR A 87 -1.60 -4.50 -14.37
N ASN A 88 -0.45 -4.57 -13.72
CA ASN A 88 0.24 -3.42 -13.15
C ASN A 88 0.68 -2.45 -14.25
N ARG A 89 0.18 -1.23 -14.21
CA ARG A 89 0.48 -0.17 -15.19
C ARG A 89 1.78 0.57 -14.90
N ASN A 90 2.25 0.50 -13.67
CA ASN A 90 3.47 1.16 -13.22
C ASN A 90 4.26 0.24 -12.28
N LEU A 91 4.74 -0.87 -12.82
CA LEU A 91 5.46 -1.90 -12.06
C LEU A 91 6.71 -1.31 -11.41
N LEU A 92 6.80 -1.46 -10.10
CA LEU A 92 7.98 -1.08 -9.35
C LEU A 92 9.07 -2.15 -9.53
N ASN A 93 10.15 -1.78 -10.21
CA ASN A 93 11.32 -2.66 -10.31
C ASN A 93 12.17 -2.57 -9.03
N TYR A 94 11.63 -3.15 -7.98
CA TYR A 94 12.27 -3.21 -6.67
C TYR A 94 12.11 -4.62 -6.11
N PHE A 95 13.23 -5.25 -5.81
CA PHE A 95 13.24 -6.58 -5.24
C PHE A 95 13.81 -6.57 -3.82
N SER A 96 13.08 -7.17 -2.90
CA SER A 96 13.55 -7.48 -1.56
C SER A 96 13.23 -8.93 -1.22
N LYS A 97 14.16 -9.62 -0.54
CA LYS A 97 13.91 -10.97 -0.01
C LYS A 97 12.86 -10.94 1.10
N ASP A 98 12.79 -9.85 1.83
CA ASP A 98 11.87 -9.64 2.94
C ASP A 98 11.48 -8.17 3.04
N TYR A 99 10.32 -7.83 2.49
CA TYR A 99 9.80 -6.47 2.50
C TYR A 99 9.50 -5.95 3.92
N SER A 100 9.30 -6.83 4.88
CA SER A 100 9.09 -6.42 6.28
C SER A 100 10.30 -5.74 6.90
N LYS A 101 11.48 -5.98 6.34
CA LYS A 101 12.76 -5.43 6.80
C LYS A 101 13.18 -4.13 6.10
N LEU A 102 12.33 -3.59 5.23
CA LEU A 102 12.58 -2.29 4.62
C LEU A 102 12.79 -1.23 5.68
N LYS A 103 13.79 -0.37 5.48
CA LYS A 103 14.10 0.72 6.39
C LYS A 103 13.29 1.96 6.04
N PHE A 104 12.84 2.68 7.05
CA PHE A 104 12.06 3.90 6.87
C PHE A 104 12.81 4.97 6.07
N GLU A 105 14.13 5.05 6.18
CA GLU A 105 14.96 5.98 5.42
C GLU A 105 14.81 5.79 3.90
N GLU A 106 14.65 4.55 3.43
CA GLU A 106 14.42 4.26 2.01
C GLU A 106 13.08 4.81 1.55
N TYR A 107 12.03 4.64 2.37
CA TYR A 107 10.72 5.22 2.13
C TYR A 107 10.78 6.75 2.17
N PHE A 108 11.35 7.33 3.21
CA PHE A 108 11.35 8.78 3.44
C PHE A 108 11.95 9.57 2.26
N HIS A 109 13.03 9.07 1.68
CA HIS A 109 13.69 9.73 0.55
C HIS A 109 13.08 9.40 -0.83
N LYS A 110 12.28 8.35 -0.95
CA LYS A 110 11.78 7.84 -2.22
C LYS A 110 10.28 7.55 -2.22
N ASN A 111 9.54 8.13 -1.28
CA ASN A 111 8.13 7.76 -1.07
C ASN A 111 7.26 7.92 -2.31
N SER A 112 7.40 9.01 -3.06
CA SER A 112 6.61 9.22 -4.28
C SER A 112 6.81 8.11 -5.31
N LYS A 113 8.05 7.67 -5.49
CA LYS A 113 8.39 6.56 -6.39
C LYS A 113 7.93 5.21 -5.86
N LEU A 114 8.20 4.92 -4.58
CA LEU A 114 7.88 3.64 -3.96
C LEU A 114 6.37 3.43 -3.83
N MET A 115 5.65 4.49 -3.50
CA MET A 115 4.22 4.42 -3.16
C MET A 115 3.29 4.68 -4.36
N ASN A 116 3.83 5.14 -5.51
CA ASN A 116 3.01 5.58 -6.65
C ASN A 116 1.93 6.58 -6.21
N ILE A 117 2.37 7.69 -5.61
CA ILE A 117 1.48 8.68 -5.03
C ILE A 117 0.74 9.43 -6.14
N ILE A 118 -0.57 9.52 -6.01
CA ILE A 118 -1.45 10.25 -6.91
C ILE A 118 -2.39 11.17 -6.11
N GLU A 119 -2.81 12.26 -6.74
CA GLU A 119 -3.83 13.14 -6.20
C GLU A 119 -5.24 12.55 -6.42
N TYR A 120 -6.21 13.03 -5.65
CA TYR A 120 -7.59 12.56 -5.72
C TYR A 120 -8.19 12.69 -7.13
N ASP A 121 -7.92 13.81 -7.82
CA ASP A 121 -8.43 14.06 -9.17
C ASP A 121 -7.85 13.08 -10.22
N GLU A 122 -6.62 12.64 -10.00
CA GLU A 122 -6.00 11.59 -10.83
C GLU A 122 -6.62 10.23 -10.57
N LEU A 123 -6.88 9.92 -9.29
CA LEU A 123 -7.57 8.69 -8.91
C LEU A 123 -8.93 8.59 -9.60
N MET A 124 -9.71 9.67 -9.62
CA MET A 124 -11.03 9.68 -10.25
C MET A 124 -11.02 9.43 -11.77
N LYS A 125 -9.87 9.60 -12.42
CA LYS A 125 -9.69 9.27 -13.86
C LYS A 125 -9.30 7.78 -14.07
N ILE A 126 -8.85 7.11 -13.03
CA ILE A 126 -8.36 5.73 -13.08
C ILE A 126 -9.47 4.74 -12.69
N VAL A 127 -10.34 5.17 -11.81
CA VAL A 127 -11.49 4.41 -11.34
C VAL A 127 -12.64 4.49 -12.34
#